data_d5080fbd4a719eee031df7a1d1f96656
#
_entry.id   d5080fbd4a719eee031df7a1d1f96656
#
_cell.length_a   1.000
_cell.length_b   1.000
_cell.length_c   1.000
_cell.angle_alpha   90.00
_cell.angle_beta   90.00
_cell.angle_gamma   90.00
#
_symmetry.space_group_name_H-M   'P 1'
#
loop_
_entity.id
_entity.type
_entity.pdbx_description
1 polymer ?
#
loop_
_entity_poly.entity_id
_entity_poly.type
_entity_poly.pdbx_seq_one_letter_code
_entity_poly.pdbx_strand_id
1 'polypeptide(L)'
;MTESTNAETPGFAPSEKIVINELKNLIEQAPGRIFIATFASNLQRIDELIQIAVKANKKICTIGRSMNTNINVSIDIGYLNISKSEIIEAREIGKYNDNEVLILCTGSQGEEMAALNQMANGRNDWISFKPTDTVIFSSNPIPGNFESVERLVNLLYRRGVRVAINSKETKLHTTGHATQQEQQLLFKLINPQYIIPTHGEYKMLRALRQNAIDSGVHPDN
;
A
#
# COMPACT_ATOMS: atom_id res chain seq x y z
N MET A 1 -22.90 4.35 -14.38
CA MET A 1 -21.59 5.04 -14.30
C MET A 1 -20.57 4.07 -13.69
N THR A 2 -19.36 4.02 -14.24
CA THR A 2 -18.29 3.15 -13.73
C THR A 2 -16.93 3.81 -13.91
N GLU A 3 -15.97 3.49 -13.03
CA GLU A 3 -14.63 4.04 -13.06
C GLU A 3 -13.76 3.40 -14.15
N SER A 4 -12.72 4.09 -14.61
CA SER A 4 -11.93 3.69 -15.78
C SER A 4 -10.42 3.59 -15.52
N THR A 5 -9.96 3.74 -14.28
CA THR A 5 -8.54 3.87 -13.93
C THR A 5 -7.65 2.77 -14.54
N ASN A 6 -8.10 1.51 -14.48
CA ASN A 6 -7.36 0.36 -15.01
C ASN A 6 -7.98 -0.26 -16.28
N ALA A 7 -8.79 0.50 -17.03
CA ALA A 7 -9.44 -0.01 -18.24
C ALA A 7 -8.46 -0.48 -19.33
N GLU A 8 -7.22 0.03 -19.31
CA GLU A 8 -6.14 -0.36 -20.24
C GLU A 8 -5.32 -1.56 -19.73
N THR A 9 -5.51 -1.97 -18.46
CA THR A 9 -4.72 -3.05 -17.85
C THR A 9 -5.38 -4.40 -18.13
N PRO A 10 -4.76 -5.29 -18.91
CA PRO A 10 -5.34 -6.58 -19.25
C PRO A 10 -5.35 -7.54 -18.04
N GLY A 11 -6.27 -8.49 -18.06
CA GLY A 11 -6.37 -9.54 -17.06
C GLY A 11 -7.25 -9.17 -15.87
N PHE A 12 -7.07 -9.91 -14.78
CA PHE A 12 -7.68 -9.68 -13.47
C PHE A 12 -6.62 -9.15 -12.50
N ALA A 13 -7.01 -8.28 -11.58
CA ALA A 13 -6.12 -7.83 -10.52
C ALA A 13 -5.69 -9.02 -9.62
N PRO A 14 -4.43 -9.07 -9.15
CA PRO A 14 -4.00 -10.08 -8.20
C PRO A 14 -4.82 -10.00 -6.90
N SER A 15 -5.07 -11.17 -6.29
CA SER A 15 -5.71 -11.22 -4.98
C SER A 15 -4.84 -10.57 -3.90
N GLU A 16 -5.46 -9.84 -2.96
CA GLU A 16 -4.80 -9.30 -1.77
C GLU A 16 -4.05 -10.40 -0.97
N LYS A 17 -4.55 -11.63 -0.98
CA LYS A 17 -3.89 -12.78 -0.35
C LYS A 17 -2.47 -13.04 -0.88
N ILE A 18 -2.23 -12.79 -2.16
CA ILE A 18 -0.89 -12.92 -2.77
C ILE A 18 0.04 -11.86 -2.18
N VAL A 19 -0.45 -10.61 -2.09
CA VAL A 19 0.29 -9.49 -1.49
C VAL A 19 0.64 -9.78 -0.04
N ILE A 20 -0.31 -10.23 0.74
CA ILE A 20 -0.11 -10.56 2.17
C ILE A 20 0.91 -11.68 2.36
N ASN A 21 0.87 -12.72 1.55
CA ASN A 21 1.87 -13.80 1.60
C ASN A 21 3.29 -13.29 1.30
N GLU A 22 3.44 -12.40 0.31
CA GLU A 22 4.74 -11.81 -0.04
C GLU A 22 5.25 -10.89 1.07
N LEU A 23 4.38 -10.03 1.61
CA LEU A 23 4.71 -9.17 2.75
C LEU A 23 5.13 -10.00 3.98
N LYS A 24 4.44 -11.11 4.25
CA LYS A 24 4.80 -12.03 5.32
C LYS A 24 6.21 -12.59 5.13
N ASN A 25 6.55 -13.08 3.93
CA ASN A 25 7.88 -13.61 3.64
C ASN A 25 8.98 -12.55 3.89
N LEU A 26 8.76 -11.31 3.43
CA LEU A 26 9.70 -10.21 3.67
C LEU A 26 9.82 -9.85 5.15
N ILE A 27 8.72 -9.86 5.89
CA ILE A 27 8.70 -9.59 7.34
C ILE A 27 9.48 -10.66 8.12
N GLU A 28 9.32 -11.93 7.76
CA GLU A 28 10.00 -13.03 8.43
C GLU A 28 11.51 -13.10 8.12
N GLN A 29 11.92 -12.65 6.92
CA GLN A 29 13.31 -12.72 6.46
C GLN A 29 14.12 -11.45 6.76
N ALA A 30 13.50 -10.38 7.22
CA ALA A 30 14.20 -9.12 7.46
C ALA A 30 15.16 -9.22 8.64
N PRO A 31 16.45 -8.84 8.48
CA PRO A 31 17.47 -9.00 9.52
C PRO A 31 17.39 -7.93 10.62
N GLY A 32 16.72 -6.82 10.37
CA GLY A 32 16.58 -5.68 11.26
C GLY A 32 15.15 -5.16 11.32
N ARG A 33 15.01 -3.86 11.58
CA ARG A 33 13.70 -3.20 11.64
C ARG A 33 13.06 -3.19 10.25
N ILE A 34 11.73 -3.29 10.26
CA ILE A 34 10.92 -3.29 9.05
C ILE A 34 10.06 -2.03 9.03
N PHE A 35 10.13 -1.28 7.95
CA PHE A 35 9.28 -0.12 7.70
C PHE A 35 8.35 -0.46 6.54
N ILE A 36 7.05 -0.36 6.76
CA ILE A 36 6.06 -0.59 5.71
C ILE A 36 5.31 0.70 5.46
N ALA A 37 5.55 1.29 4.29
CA ALA A 37 4.83 2.45 3.82
C ALA A 37 3.59 1.99 3.03
N THR A 38 2.41 2.35 3.53
CA THR A 38 1.12 2.02 2.90
C THR A 38 0.11 3.14 3.09
N PHE A 39 -1.01 3.05 2.39
CA PHE A 39 -2.14 3.97 2.60
C PHE A 39 -2.78 3.72 3.96
N ALA A 40 -2.88 4.77 4.78
CA ALA A 40 -3.50 4.68 6.10
C ALA A 40 -5.00 4.32 6.06
N SER A 41 -5.64 4.46 4.90
CA SER A 41 -7.04 4.09 4.67
C SER A 41 -7.24 2.60 4.34
N ASN A 42 -6.17 1.87 4.00
CA ASN A 42 -6.27 0.43 3.72
C ASN A 42 -6.23 -0.38 5.02
N LEU A 43 -7.30 -0.28 5.80
CA LEU A 43 -7.40 -0.90 7.13
C LEU A 43 -7.32 -2.42 7.07
N GLN A 44 -7.81 -3.05 6.01
CA GLN A 44 -7.71 -4.49 5.84
C GLN A 44 -6.24 -4.95 5.75
N ARG A 45 -5.43 -4.27 4.93
CA ARG A 45 -3.99 -4.58 4.83
C ARG A 45 -3.26 -4.29 6.12
N ILE A 46 -3.60 -3.18 6.80
CA ILE A 46 -3.03 -2.82 8.09
C ILE A 46 -3.33 -3.91 9.13
N ASP A 47 -4.55 -4.43 9.19
CA ASP A 47 -4.92 -5.52 10.10
C ASP A 47 -4.09 -6.78 9.81
N GLU A 48 -4.02 -7.21 8.56
CA GLU A 48 -3.21 -8.38 8.17
C GLU A 48 -1.72 -8.21 8.53
N LEU A 49 -1.15 -7.01 8.30
CA LEU A 49 0.23 -6.70 8.67
C LEU A 49 0.45 -6.75 10.19
N ILE A 50 -0.50 -6.24 10.96
CA ILE A 50 -0.50 -6.31 12.41
C ILE A 50 -0.54 -7.77 12.87
N GLN A 51 -1.43 -8.58 12.32
CA GLN A 51 -1.54 -10.00 12.67
C GLN A 51 -0.27 -10.79 12.34
N ILE A 52 0.38 -10.50 11.20
CA ILE A 52 1.66 -11.09 10.84
C ILE A 52 2.76 -10.66 11.84
N ALA A 53 2.83 -9.38 12.17
CA ALA A 53 3.82 -8.86 13.11
C ALA A 53 3.69 -9.50 14.50
N VAL A 54 2.48 -9.58 15.03
CA VAL A 54 2.19 -10.21 16.32
C VAL A 54 2.58 -11.69 16.31
N LYS A 55 2.22 -12.45 15.27
CA LYS A 55 2.62 -13.85 15.11
C LYS A 55 4.12 -14.06 15.01
N ALA A 56 4.83 -13.06 14.48
CA ALA A 56 6.29 -13.03 14.39
C ALA A 56 6.97 -12.45 15.66
N ASN A 57 6.23 -12.23 16.75
CA ASN A 57 6.67 -11.61 18.00
C ASN A 57 7.33 -10.24 17.82
N LYS A 58 6.82 -9.43 16.86
CA LYS A 58 7.32 -8.09 16.63
C LYS A 58 6.44 -7.06 17.33
N LYS A 59 7.06 -6.04 17.88
CA LYS A 59 6.39 -4.83 18.38
C LYS A 59 6.07 -3.89 17.21
N ILE A 60 4.90 -3.27 17.26
CA ILE A 60 4.39 -2.45 16.18
C ILE A 60 4.49 -0.99 16.58
N CYS A 61 5.18 -0.19 15.78
CA CYS A 61 5.21 1.26 15.91
C CYS A 61 4.46 1.88 14.73
N THR A 62 3.64 2.89 14.99
CA THR A 62 2.90 3.59 13.95
C THR A 62 3.36 5.03 13.84
N ILE A 63 3.70 5.50 12.62
CA ILE A 63 4.24 6.84 12.39
C ILE A 63 3.51 7.53 11.23
N GLY A 64 3.01 8.72 11.54
CA GLY A 64 2.22 9.52 10.62
C GLY A 64 0.84 9.79 11.20
N ARG A 65 0.39 11.06 11.08
CA ARG A 65 -0.87 11.51 11.71
C ARG A 65 -2.06 10.65 11.31
N SER A 66 -2.29 10.46 10.01
CA SER A 66 -3.42 9.66 9.51
C SER A 66 -3.29 8.17 9.87
N MET A 67 -2.07 7.61 9.88
CA MET A 67 -1.82 6.23 10.30
C MET A 67 -2.23 6.04 11.77
N ASN A 68 -1.75 6.90 12.65
CA ASN A 68 -2.06 6.85 14.08
C ASN A 68 -3.57 7.04 14.33
N THR A 69 -4.20 8.03 13.67
CA THR A 69 -5.63 8.28 13.84
C THR A 69 -6.46 7.08 13.41
N ASN A 70 -6.21 6.54 12.21
CA ASN A 70 -7.00 5.44 11.66
C ASN A 70 -6.83 4.15 12.49
N ILE A 71 -5.61 3.85 12.95
CA ILE A 71 -5.37 2.68 13.80
C ILE A 71 -6.06 2.84 15.15
N ASN A 72 -5.93 4.00 15.82
CA ASN A 72 -6.56 4.23 17.11
C ASN A 72 -8.10 4.13 17.03
N VAL A 73 -8.71 4.80 16.05
CA VAL A 73 -10.16 4.71 15.82
C VAL A 73 -10.58 3.26 15.54
N SER A 74 -9.80 2.53 14.74
CA SER A 74 -10.11 1.13 14.41
C SER A 74 -10.03 0.20 15.63
N ILE A 75 -9.14 0.48 16.57
CA ILE A 75 -9.06 -0.22 17.85
C ILE A 75 -10.27 0.14 18.72
N ASP A 76 -10.59 1.43 18.82
CA ASP A 76 -11.68 1.92 19.67
C ASP A 76 -13.06 1.37 19.25
N ILE A 77 -13.28 1.19 17.94
CA ILE A 77 -14.53 0.59 17.42
C ILE A 77 -14.48 -0.95 17.34
N GLY A 78 -13.37 -1.58 17.77
CA GLY A 78 -13.22 -3.04 17.77
C GLY A 78 -12.98 -3.67 16.39
N TYR A 79 -12.61 -2.87 15.36
CA TYR A 79 -12.23 -3.40 14.04
C TYR A 79 -10.85 -4.07 14.09
N LEU A 80 -9.87 -3.40 14.70
CA LEU A 80 -8.54 -3.98 14.95
C LEU A 80 -8.51 -4.63 16.33
N ASN A 81 -8.25 -5.94 16.35
CA ASN A 81 -8.10 -6.69 17.59
C ASN A 81 -6.62 -6.87 17.93
N ILE A 82 -6.04 -5.86 18.56
CA ILE A 82 -4.63 -5.85 18.97
C ILE A 82 -4.51 -5.40 20.43
N SER A 83 -3.63 -6.07 21.19
CA SER A 83 -3.30 -5.63 22.54
C SER A 83 -2.51 -4.32 22.51
N LYS A 84 -2.83 -3.41 23.41
CA LYS A 84 -2.05 -2.17 23.58
C LYS A 84 -0.58 -2.42 23.92
N SER A 85 -0.23 -3.59 24.48
CA SER A 85 1.15 -4.00 24.77
C SER A 85 1.96 -4.34 23.52
N GLU A 86 1.31 -4.58 22.37
CA GLU A 86 1.96 -4.83 21.09
C GLU A 86 2.31 -3.55 20.35
N ILE A 87 1.64 -2.43 20.67
CA ILE A 87 1.90 -1.12 20.06
C ILE A 87 2.86 -0.35 20.96
N ILE A 88 3.96 0.13 20.38
CA ILE A 88 4.97 0.93 21.06
C ILE A 88 5.07 2.32 20.45
N GLU A 89 5.48 3.29 21.26
CA GLU A 89 5.78 4.63 20.76
C GLU A 89 7.17 4.69 20.10
N ALA A 90 7.37 5.62 19.16
CA ALA A 90 8.64 5.79 18.45
C ALA A 90 9.84 5.98 19.40
N ARG A 91 9.65 6.67 20.54
CA ARG A 91 10.67 6.86 21.57
C ARG A 91 11.07 5.57 22.29
N GLU A 92 10.28 4.51 22.19
CA GLU A 92 10.51 3.24 22.86
C GLU A 92 11.20 2.20 21.97
N ILE A 93 11.33 2.47 20.67
CA ILE A 93 11.94 1.53 19.71
C ILE A 93 13.32 1.05 20.18
N GLY A 94 14.13 1.94 20.78
CA GLY A 94 15.45 1.59 21.29
C GLY A 94 15.48 0.62 22.47
N LYS A 95 14.33 0.26 23.05
CA LYS A 95 14.23 -0.76 24.11
C LYS A 95 14.15 -2.19 23.58
N TYR A 96 13.97 -2.36 22.28
CA TYR A 96 13.79 -3.65 21.60
C TYR A 96 14.94 -3.93 20.63
N ASN A 97 15.19 -5.21 20.35
CA ASN A 97 16.12 -5.57 19.29
C ASN A 97 15.56 -5.14 17.92
N ASP A 98 16.44 -4.80 16.99
CA ASP A 98 16.02 -4.29 15.68
C ASP A 98 15.07 -5.26 14.94
N ASN A 99 15.36 -6.57 15.00
CA ASN A 99 14.54 -7.60 14.37
C ASN A 99 13.16 -7.84 15.07
N GLU A 100 12.90 -7.21 16.20
CA GLU A 100 11.65 -7.29 16.94
C GLU A 100 10.71 -6.10 16.63
N VAL A 101 11.08 -5.20 15.72
CA VAL A 101 10.32 -3.96 15.48
C VAL A 101 9.81 -3.91 14.04
N LEU A 102 8.50 -3.66 13.91
CA LEU A 102 7.83 -3.33 12.65
C LEU A 102 7.20 -1.95 12.76
N ILE A 103 7.51 -1.08 11.78
CA ILE A 103 7.02 0.29 11.73
C ILE A 103 6.03 0.44 10.55
N LEU A 104 4.76 0.75 10.85
CA LEU A 104 3.77 1.15 9.86
C LEU A 104 3.80 2.66 9.70
N CYS A 105 4.02 3.16 8.49
CA CYS A 105 4.18 4.59 8.28
C CYS A 105 3.45 5.09 7.03
N THR A 106 3.17 6.40 7.03
CA THR A 106 2.72 7.13 5.83
C THR A 106 3.90 7.52 4.96
N GLY A 107 3.65 7.94 3.71
CA GLY A 107 4.67 8.44 2.80
C GLY A 107 4.98 7.51 1.63
N SER A 108 4.09 6.55 1.37
CA SER A 108 4.23 5.63 0.24
C SER A 108 4.11 6.30 -1.13
N GLN A 109 3.69 7.58 -1.17
CA GLN A 109 3.56 8.39 -2.38
C GLN A 109 4.68 9.45 -2.51
N GLY A 110 5.70 9.42 -1.64
CA GLY A 110 6.83 10.33 -1.68
C GLY A 110 6.51 11.74 -1.19
N GLU A 111 5.38 11.94 -0.47
CA GLU A 111 4.98 13.24 0.06
C GLU A 111 6.03 13.77 1.05
N GLU A 112 6.46 15.03 0.87
CA GLU A 112 7.57 15.62 1.64
C GLU A 112 7.32 15.65 3.15
N MET A 113 6.06 15.90 3.56
CA MET A 113 5.66 16.01 4.96
C MET A 113 5.26 14.66 5.58
N ALA A 114 5.23 13.58 4.79
CA ALA A 114 4.88 12.26 5.31
C ALA A 114 6.01 11.62 6.10
N ALA A 115 5.64 10.69 6.98
CA ALA A 115 6.54 10.09 7.96
C ALA A 115 7.81 9.49 7.34
N LEU A 116 7.67 8.68 6.29
CA LEU A 116 8.81 8.02 5.66
C LEU A 116 9.82 9.03 5.08
N ASN A 117 9.32 10.10 4.42
CA ASN A 117 10.17 11.14 3.84
C ASN A 117 10.91 11.92 4.94
N GLN A 118 10.22 12.26 6.03
CA GLN A 118 10.84 12.92 7.18
C GLN A 118 11.95 12.06 7.82
N MET A 119 11.70 10.76 8.00
CA MET A 119 12.71 9.82 8.49
C MET A 119 13.90 9.70 7.53
N ALA A 120 13.64 9.58 6.22
CA ALA A 120 14.68 9.48 5.20
C ALA A 120 15.58 10.73 5.14
N ASN A 121 15.02 11.90 5.40
CA ASN A 121 15.77 13.17 5.48
C ASN A 121 16.43 13.42 6.85
N GLY A 122 16.29 12.50 7.83
CA GLY A 122 16.85 12.68 9.17
C GLY A 122 16.12 13.73 10.00
N ARG A 123 14.85 14.00 9.70
CA ARG A 123 13.98 14.97 10.39
C ARG A 123 13.03 14.29 11.38
N ASN A 124 13.42 13.13 11.91
CA ASN A 124 12.67 12.42 12.94
C ASN A 124 13.58 12.24 14.16
N ASP A 125 13.12 12.67 15.32
CA ASP A 125 13.93 12.71 16.55
C ASP A 125 14.24 11.30 17.10
N TRP A 126 13.43 10.30 16.76
CA TRP A 126 13.49 8.97 17.36
C TRP A 126 14.03 7.89 16.41
N ILE A 127 13.98 8.14 15.11
CA ILE A 127 14.32 7.14 14.08
C ILE A 127 15.41 7.68 13.16
N SER A 128 16.54 6.98 13.21
CA SER A 128 17.60 7.06 12.20
C SER A 128 17.71 5.70 11.51
N PHE A 129 17.79 5.67 10.19
CA PHE A 129 17.93 4.44 9.43
C PHE A 129 19.29 3.77 9.67
N LYS A 130 19.26 2.43 9.69
CA LYS A 130 20.42 1.55 9.80
C LYS A 130 20.56 0.69 8.54
N PRO A 131 21.77 0.23 8.17
CA PRO A 131 21.97 -0.63 6.99
C PRO A 131 21.22 -1.99 7.06
N THR A 132 20.83 -2.43 8.26
CA THR A 132 20.06 -3.64 8.49
C THR A 132 18.56 -3.45 8.30
N ASP A 133 18.08 -2.19 8.21
CA ASP A 133 16.67 -1.88 8.04
C ASP A 133 16.17 -2.29 6.65
N THR A 134 14.89 -2.66 6.60
CA THR A 134 14.18 -2.94 5.36
C THR A 134 12.98 -2.01 5.23
N VAL A 135 12.90 -1.27 4.13
CA VAL A 135 11.76 -0.40 3.80
C VAL A 135 10.94 -1.05 2.67
N ILE A 136 9.67 -1.25 2.91
CA ILE A 136 8.73 -1.88 1.97
C ILE A 136 7.69 -0.83 1.54
N PHE A 137 7.58 -0.59 0.23
CA PHE A 137 6.51 0.20 -0.36
C PHE A 137 5.35 -0.72 -0.73
N SER A 138 4.33 -0.77 0.13
CA SER A 138 3.11 -1.56 -0.11
C SER A 138 2.05 -0.70 -0.82
N SER A 139 2.45 -0.05 -1.90
CA SER A 139 1.64 0.79 -2.77
C SER A 139 2.28 0.91 -4.15
N ASN A 140 1.50 1.37 -5.14
CA ASN A 140 2.04 1.90 -6.39
C ASN A 140 1.98 3.44 -6.37
N PRO A 141 2.91 4.13 -7.04
CA PRO A 141 2.77 5.57 -7.27
C PRO A 141 1.46 5.86 -8.02
N ILE A 142 0.66 6.78 -7.50
CA ILE A 142 -0.48 7.30 -8.26
C ILE A 142 0.01 8.25 -9.37
N PRO A 143 -0.78 8.47 -10.44
CA PRO A 143 -0.40 9.41 -11.50
C PRO A 143 0.05 10.76 -10.93
N GLY A 144 1.23 11.22 -11.37
CA GLY A 144 1.86 12.46 -10.89
C GLY A 144 2.85 12.31 -9.73
N ASN A 145 2.85 11.19 -9.00
CA ASN A 145 3.74 10.99 -7.84
C ASN A 145 5.00 10.15 -8.15
N PHE A 146 5.15 9.66 -9.38
CA PHE A 146 6.25 8.76 -9.74
C PHE A 146 7.63 9.35 -9.38
N GLU A 147 7.90 10.59 -9.79
CA GLU A 147 9.19 11.24 -9.50
C GLU A 147 9.44 11.43 -7.99
N SER A 148 8.41 11.75 -7.23
CA SER A 148 8.52 11.93 -5.78
C SER A 148 8.85 10.62 -5.07
N VAL A 149 8.21 9.53 -5.49
CA VAL A 149 8.51 8.18 -4.98
C VAL A 149 9.93 7.76 -5.36
N GLU A 150 10.33 7.94 -6.63
CA GLU A 150 11.70 7.62 -7.09
C GLU A 150 12.77 8.41 -6.32
N ARG A 151 12.55 9.71 -6.07
CA ARG A 151 13.47 10.52 -5.24
C ARG A 151 13.58 9.95 -3.82
N LEU A 152 12.47 9.56 -3.21
CA LEU A 152 12.47 8.98 -1.87
C LEU A 152 13.17 7.62 -1.86
N VAL A 153 12.92 6.75 -2.81
CA VAL A 153 13.59 5.45 -2.98
C VAL A 153 15.12 5.65 -3.10
N ASN A 154 15.55 6.55 -3.98
CA ASN A 154 16.98 6.88 -4.13
C ASN A 154 17.60 7.42 -2.83
N LEU A 155 16.88 8.24 -2.07
CA LEU A 155 17.32 8.74 -0.77
C LEU A 155 17.51 7.59 0.24
N LEU A 156 16.58 6.63 0.28
CA LEU A 156 16.67 5.44 1.13
C LEU A 156 17.87 4.55 0.76
N TYR A 157 18.13 4.33 -0.53
CA TYR A 157 19.35 3.63 -0.97
C TYR A 157 20.63 4.36 -0.52
N ARG A 158 20.66 5.69 -0.56
CA ARG A 158 21.81 6.46 -0.04
C ARG A 158 22.01 6.33 1.47
N ARG A 159 20.95 5.98 2.22
CA ARG A 159 21.03 5.65 3.66
C ARG A 159 21.49 4.22 3.89
N GLY A 160 21.71 3.44 2.84
CA GLY A 160 22.19 2.06 2.93
C GLY A 160 21.13 1.02 3.32
N VAL A 161 19.84 1.40 3.36
CA VAL A 161 18.75 0.49 3.72
C VAL A 161 18.35 -0.39 2.55
N ARG A 162 17.77 -1.55 2.85
CA ARG A 162 17.14 -2.42 1.84
C ARG A 162 15.78 -1.83 1.47
N VAL A 163 15.49 -1.73 0.18
CA VAL A 163 14.20 -1.22 -0.30
C VAL A 163 13.51 -2.27 -1.15
N ALA A 164 12.27 -2.58 -0.82
CA ALA A 164 11.39 -3.43 -1.61
C ALA A 164 10.22 -2.58 -2.16
N ILE A 165 10.05 -2.62 -3.47
CA ILE A 165 8.97 -1.93 -4.19
C ILE A 165 8.11 -2.95 -4.93
N ASN A 166 6.85 -2.60 -5.17
CA ASN A 166 5.96 -3.44 -5.96
C ASN A 166 6.46 -3.59 -7.39
N SER A 167 6.55 -4.82 -7.88
CA SER A 167 6.99 -5.15 -9.24
C SER A 167 6.21 -6.36 -9.79
N LYS A 168 6.57 -6.80 -11.00
CA LYS A 168 6.02 -8.04 -11.57
C LYS A 168 6.46 -9.27 -10.78
N GLU A 169 7.67 -9.25 -10.27
CA GLU A 169 8.30 -10.33 -9.50
C GLU A 169 7.90 -10.29 -8.03
N THR A 170 7.82 -9.09 -7.45
CA THR A 170 7.55 -8.88 -6.02
C THR A 170 6.19 -8.20 -5.84
N LYS A 171 5.18 -8.99 -5.48
CA LYS A 171 3.78 -8.53 -5.38
C LYS A 171 3.50 -7.88 -4.03
N LEU A 172 3.83 -6.61 -3.86
CA LEU A 172 3.66 -5.87 -2.60
C LEU A 172 2.41 -4.99 -2.57
N HIS A 173 1.71 -4.91 -3.69
CA HIS A 173 0.47 -4.14 -3.81
C HIS A 173 -0.44 -4.75 -4.86
N THR A 174 -1.73 -4.69 -4.61
CA THR A 174 -2.77 -4.88 -5.62
C THR A 174 -3.68 -3.66 -5.67
N THR A 175 -4.23 -3.41 -6.85
CA THR A 175 -5.14 -2.29 -7.07
C THR A 175 -6.54 -2.58 -6.56
N GLY A 176 -7.22 -1.56 -6.03
CA GLY A 176 -8.66 -1.60 -5.77
C GLY A 176 -9.52 -1.22 -6.98
N HIS A 177 -8.89 -0.78 -8.08
CA HIS A 177 -9.57 -0.41 -9.31
C HIS A 177 -9.68 -1.62 -10.26
N ALA A 178 -10.86 -1.86 -10.80
CA ALA A 178 -11.13 -2.99 -11.69
C ALA A 178 -10.30 -2.92 -12.97
N THR A 179 -9.68 -4.04 -13.33
CA THR A 179 -8.94 -4.21 -14.58
C THR A 179 -9.88 -4.57 -15.74
N GLN A 180 -9.36 -4.63 -16.96
CA GLN A 180 -10.12 -4.83 -18.19
C GLN A 180 -11.13 -6.00 -18.10
N GLN A 181 -10.66 -7.18 -17.70
CA GLN A 181 -11.51 -8.36 -17.67
C GLN A 181 -12.52 -8.34 -16.51
N GLU A 182 -12.19 -7.69 -15.41
CA GLU A 182 -13.13 -7.46 -14.30
C GLU A 182 -14.25 -6.52 -14.73
N GLN A 183 -13.93 -5.45 -15.47
CA GLN A 183 -14.92 -4.54 -16.06
C GLN A 183 -15.80 -5.26 -17.07
N GLN A 184 -15.20 -6.05 -17.98
CA GLN A 184 -15.96 -6.84 -18.96
C GLN A 184 -16.88 -7.86 -18.30
N LEU A 185 -16.41 -8.53 -17.23
CA LEU A 185 -17.24 -9.45 -16.45
C LEU A 185 -18.43 -8.71 -15.82
N LEU A 186 -18.20 -7.54 -15.22
CA LEU A 186 -19.24 -6.71 -14.63
C LEU A 186 -20.29 -6.33 -15.68
N PHE A 187 -19.87 -5.88 -16.87
CA PHE A 187 -20.79 -5.50 -17.94
C PHE A 187 -21.63 -6.69 -18.43
N LYS A 188 -21.04 -7.87 -18.57
CA LYS A 188 -21.77 -9.08 -18.94
C LYS A 188 -22.79 -9.52 -17.89
N LEU A 189 -22.45 -9.37 -16.60
CA LEU A 189 -23.36 -9.75 -15.49
C LEU A 189 -24.52 -8.77 -15.33
N ILE A 190 -24.27 -7.46 -15.46
CA ILE A 190 -25.29 -6.42 -15.28
C ILE A 190 -26.12 -6.22 -16.56
N ASN A 191 -25.51 -6.46 -17.73
CA ASN A 191 -26.07 -6.19 -19.04
C ASN A 191 -26.70 -4.76 -19.13
N PRO A 192 -25.90 -3.69 -18.91
CA PRO A 192 -26.42 -2.34 -18.83
C PRO A 192 -26.84 -1.82 -20.21
N GLN A 193 -27.90 -1.00 -20.27
CA GLN A 193 -28.29 -0.34 -21.50
C GLN A 193 -27.32 0.77 -21.89
N TYR A 194 -26.83 1.54 -20.90
CA TYR A 194 -25.91 2.66 -21.11
C TYR A 194 -24.72 2.56 -20.15
N ILE A 195 -23.54 2.99 -20.61
CA ILE A 195 -22.33 3.08 -19.78
C ILE A 195 -21.76 4.50 -19.84
N ILE A 196 -21.55 5.11 -18.67
CA ILE A 196 -20.91 6.41 -18.55
C ILE A 196 -19.56 6.20 -17.86
N PRO A 197 -18.44 6.28 -18.62
CA PRO A 197 -17.10 6.21 -18.05
C PRO A 197 -16.82 7.41 -17.14
N THR A 198 -16.17 7.15 -15.99
CA THR A 198 -15.77 8.20 -15.06
C THR A 198 -14.38 7.89 -14.48
N HIS A 199 -13.83 8.80 -13.69
CA HIS A 199 -12.65 8.59 -12.87
C HIS A 199 -11.44 8.07 -13.66
N GLY A 200 -10.87 8.93 -14.49
CA GLY A 200 -9.69 8.63 -15.29
C GLY A 200 -9.38 9.70 -16.32
N GLU A 201 -8.23 9.58 -16.94
CA GLU A 201 -7.87 10.41 -18.09
C GLU A 201 -8.66 9.97 -19.34
N TYR A 202 -8.72 10.83 -20.35
CA TYR A 202 -9.50 10.57 -21.56
C TYR A 202 -9.16 9.23 -22.23
N LYS A 203 -7.90 8.83 -22.27
CA LYS A 203 -7.47 7.51 -22.79
C LYS A 203 -8.11 6.34 -22.06
N MET A 204 -8.21 6.44 -20.71
CA MET A 204 -8.83 5.42 -19.87
C MET A 204 -10.34 5.35 -20.10
N LEU A 205 -11.01 6.52 -20.22
CA LEU A 205 -12.43 6.59 -20.59
C LEU A 205 -12.70 5.92 -21.94
N ARG A 206 -11.81 6.15 -22.92
CA ARG A 206 -11.90 5.50 -24.24
C ARG A 206 -11.70 3.98 -24.16
N ALA A 207 -10.75 3.52 -23.35
CA ALA A 207 -10.50 2.09 -23.14
C ALA A 207 -11.72 1.43 -22.47
N LEU A 208 -12.30 2.06 -21.45
CA LEU A 208 -13.52 1.55 -20.81
C LEU A 208 -14.69 1.43 -21.80
N ARG A 209 -14.89 2.45 -22.66
CA ARG A 209 -15.89 2.38 -23.72
C ARG A 209 -15.64 1.16 -24.63
N GLN A 210 -14.40 0.91 -25.02
CA GLN A 210 -14.07 -0.25 -25.85
C GLN A 210 -14.36 -1.57 -25.12
N ASN A 211 -13.97 -1.68 -23.84
CA ASN A 211 -14.28 -2.84 -23.00
C ASN A 211 -15.79 -3.11 -22.91
N ALA A 212 -16.61 -2.05 -22.89
CA ALA A 212 -18.07 -2.15 -22.90
C ALA A 212 -18.60 -2.71 -24.23
N ILE A 213 -18.10 -2.19 -25.36
CA ILE A 213 -18.47 -2.65 -26.71
C ILE A 213 -18.08 -4.12 -26.88
N ASP A 214 -16.88 -4.50 -26.49
CA ASP A 214 -16.38 -5.89 -26.54
C ASP A 214 -17.20 -6.84 -25.64
N SER A 215 -17.92 -6.28 -24.68
CA SER A 215 -18.84 -7.01 -23.79
C SER A 215 -20.27 -7.05 -24.28
N GLY A 216 -20.60 -6.40 -25.42
CA GLY A 216 -21.90 -6.45 -26.06
C GLY A 216 -22.76 -5.18 -25.90
N VAL A 217 -22.25 -4.13 -25.27
CA VAL A 217 -22.94 -2.83 -25.18
C VAL A 217 -22.92 -2.14 -26.55
N HIS A 218 -24.06 -1.57 -26.98
CA HIS A 218 -24.12 -0.89 -28.26
C HIS A 218 -23.18 0.34 -28.29
N PRO A 219 -22.44 0.58 -29.40
CA PRO A 219 -21.44 1.65 -29.46
C PRO A 219 -21.97 3.08 -29.22
N ASP A 220 -23.26 3.31 -29.39
CA ASP A 220 -23.90 4.62 -29.17
C ASP A 220 -24.44 4.79 -27.73
N ASN A 221 -24.30 3.79 -26.92
CA ASN A 221 -24.75 3.75 -25.53
C ASN A 221 -23.54 3.84 -24.57
#